data_f7a4e44885ed211eab92ff080e73d08b
#
_entry.id   f7a4e44885ed211eab92ff080e73d08b
#
_cell.length_a   1.000
_cell.length_b   1.000
_cell.length_c   1.000
_cell.angle_alpha   90.00
_cell.angle_beta   90.00
_cell.angle_gamma   90.00
#
_symmetry.space_group_name_H-M   'P 1'
#
loop_
_entity.id
_entity.type
_entity.pdbx_description
1 polymer ?
#
loop_
_entity_poly.entity_id
_entity_poly.type
_entity_poly.pdbx_seq_one_letter_code
_entity_poly.pdbx_strand_id
1 'polypeptide(L)'
;MKTMHKILGTAVAAACLAASVPAFARLSDADVARLGADLTPMGAEKAGNKDGTIPAWTGGLCSAPAGWSAAKGYVDPFAGDKVKFTITKANAAQYKDKLTPGTLAMLDKYDNFKMNVYETRRTACYPQAVYDEVKAMAPKLELQGFGIAGGRSAVPFPIPGNGLEAIWNHQQRYLGGGVSRDYDSFPVRSNGDFYHIRVHEYRIFNQNLDQPQDNLL
;
A
#
# COMPACT_ATOMS: atom_id res chain seq x y z
N MET A 1 26.33 53.88 12.75
CA MET A 1 25.64 52.92 13.60
C MET A 1 24.32 52.36 13.04
N LYS A 2 23.50 53.09 12.29
CA LYS A 2 22.20 52.60 11.76
C LYS A 2 22.30 51.54 10.65
N THR A 3 23.41 51.43 9.93
CA THR A 3 23.59 50.47 8.82
C THR A 3 24.00 49.08 9.28
N MET A 4 24.71 48.96 10.40
CA MET A 4 25.14 47.68 10.97
C MET A 4 23.99 46.85 11.54
N HIS A 5 22.95 47.49 12.12
CA HIS A 5 21.78 46.80 12.66
C HIS A 5 20.86 46.18 11.60
N LYS A 6 20.84 46.74 10.37
CA LYS A 6 20.07 46.19 9.25
C LYS A 6 20.69 44.93 8.68
N ILE A 7 22.03 44.86 8.64
CA ILE A 7 22.77 43.69 8.11
C ILE A 7 22.63 42.50 9.10
N LEU A 8 22.67 42.76 10.41
CA LEU A 8 22.51 41.73 11.43
C LEU A 8 21.09 41.13 11.44
N GLY A 9 20.07 41.97 11.23
CA GLY A 9 18.67 41.50 11.14
C GLY A 9 18.39 40.59 9.93
N THR A 10 19.01 40.90 8.79
CA THR A 10 18.83 40.10 7.57
C THR A 10 19.58 38.78 7.63
N ALA A 11 20.72 38.71 8.31
CA ALA A 11 21.49 37.49 8.48
C ALA A 11 20.78 36.49 9.42
N VAL A 12 20.12 36.98 10.49
CA VAL A 12 19.35 36.14 11.41
C VAL A 12 18.07 35.60 10.75
N ALA A 13 17.37 36.43 9.94
CA ALA A 13 16.20 35.98 9.20
C ALA A 13 16.53 34.92 8.13
N ALA A 14 17.69 35.03 7.46
CA ALA A 14 18.18 34.06 6.48
C ALA A 14 18.58 32.72 7.15
N ALA A 15 19.17 32.78 8.34
CA ALA A 15 19.53 31.57 9.12
C ALA A 15 18.31 30.79 9.63
N CYS A 16 17.19 31.45 9.94
CA CYS A 16 15.96 30.79 10.35
C CYS A 16 15.18 30.15 9.21
N LEU A 17 15.35 30.63 7.96
CA LEU A 17 14.72 30.02 6.79
C LEU A 17 15.46 28.77 6.27
N ALA A 18 16.74 28.59 6.63
CA ALA A 18 17.52 27.42 6.24
C ALA A 18 17.29 26.18 7.14
N ALA A 19 16.51 26.30 8.24
CA ALA A 19 16.37 25.26 9.25
C ALA A 19 15.08 24.41 9.13
N SER A 20 14.28 24.58 8.09
CA SER A 20 13.05 23.80 7.92
C SER A 20 13.04 22.95 6.66
N VAL A 21 14.07 22.13 6.47
CA VAL A 21 13.89 20.89 5.70
C VAL A 21 13.18 19.94 6.67
N PRO A 22 11.96 19.48 6.40
CA PRO A 22 11.39 18.43 7.20
C PRO A 22 12.32 17.22 7.07
N ALA A 23 13.08 16.94 8.12
CA ALA A 23 13.74 15.66 8.26
C ALA A 23 12.58 14.64 8.37
N PHE A 24 12.27 13.93 7.29
CA PHE A 24 11.40 12.77 7.35
C PHE A 24 12.11 11.76 8.22
N ALA A 25 11.62 11.66 9.47
CA ALA A 25 12.29 10.90 10.50
C ALA A 25 12.24 9.41 10.14
N ARG A 26 13.39 8.76 10.17
CA ARG A 26 13.50 7.30 10.17
C ARG A 26 12.67 6.73 11.32
N LEU A 27 12.14 5.54 11.13
CA LEU A 27 11.34 4.90 12.16
C LEU A 27 12.16 4.72 13.44
N SER A 28 11.61 5.11 14.59
CA SER A 28 12.28 4.96 15.89
C SER A 28 12.38 3.49 16.31
N ASP A 29 13.34 3.15 17.17
CA ASP A 29 13.44 1.79 17.73
C ASP A 29 12.17 1.38 18.48
N ALA A 30 11.51 2.32 19.14
CA ALA A 30 10.23 2.09 19.82
C ALA A 30 9.12 1.72 18.83
N ASP A 31 9.06 2.36 17.65
CA ASP A 31 8.10 2.03 16.62
C ASP A 31 8.43 0.72 15.92
N VAL A 32 9.73 0.44 15.70
CA VAL A 32 10.18 -0.85 15.16
C VAL A 32 9.79 -2.01 16.09
N ALA A 33 9.84 -1.81 17.41
CA ALA A 33 9.43 -2.82 18.39
C ALA A 33 7.93 -3.15 18.31
N ARG A 34 7.10 -2.27 17.80
CA ARG A 34 5.67 -2.49 17.61
C ARG A 34 5.35 -3.47 16.47
N LEU A 35 6.27 -3.59 15.48
CA LEU A 35 6.11 -4.50 14.35
C LEU A 35 6.13 -5.96 14.82
N GLY A 36 5.00 -6.64 14.66
CA GLY A 36 4.76 -8.00 15.16
C GLY A 36 4.16 -8.05 16.57
N ALA A 37 4.18 -6.94 17.33
CA ALA A 37 3.56 -6.82 18.65
C ALA A 37 2.08 -6.37 18.54
N ASP A 38 1.81 -5.07 18.66
CA ASP A 38 0.49 -4.46 18.49
C ASP A 38 0.16 -4.17 17.02
N LEU A 39 1.17 -4.00 16.19
CA LEU A 39 1.04 -3.96 14.74
C LEU A 39 1.34 -5.33 14.11
N THR A 40 0.80 -5.57 12.91
CA THR A 40 1.27 -6.67 12.09
C THR A 40 2.74 -6.44 11.70
N PRO A 41 3.49 -7.48 11.29
CA PRO A 41 4.87 -7.28 10.82
C PRO A 41 5.01 -6.28 9.65
N MET A 42 3.91 -5.99 8.95
CA MET A 42 3.85 -5.03 7.83
C MET A 42 3.30 -3.66 8.24
N GLY A 43 3.07 -3.41 9.55
CA GLY A 43 2.73 -2.10 10.10
C GLY A 43 1.22 -1.79 10.23
N ALA A 44 0.32 -2.68 9.80
CA ALA A 44 -1.11 -2.49 10.00
C ALA A 44 -1.51 -2.79 11.47
N GLU A 45 -2.58 -2.17 11.97
CA GLU A 45 -3.16 -2.55 13.26
C GLU A 45 -3.47 -4.05 13.30
N LYS A 46 -3.01 -4.73 14.34
CA LYS A 46 -3.25 -6.17 14.51
C LYS A 46 -4.63 -6.47 15.08
N ALA A 47 -5.12 -5.60 15.95
CA ALA A 47 -6.44 -5.72 16.56
C ALA A 47 -7.57 -5.58 15.52
N GLY A 48 -8.73 -6.12 15.85
CA GLY A 48 -9.97 -5.84 15.13
C GLY A 48 -10.52 -4.45 15.46
N ASN A 49 -11.46 -3.97 14.65
CA ASN A 49 -12.13 -2.71 14.94
C ASN A 49 -13.19 -2.86 16.05
N LYS A 50 -13.60 -1.73 16.65
CA LYS A 50 -14.57 -1.71 17.74
C LYS A 50 -15.94 -2.26 17.37
N ASP A 51 -16.34 -2.12 16.12
CA ASP A 51 -17.66 -2.56 15.64
C ASP A 51 -17.71 -4.06 15.29
N GLY A 52 -16.57 -4.78 15.40
CA GLY A 52 -16.46 -6.19 15.04
C GLY A 52 -16.61 -6.48 13.53
N THR A 53 -16.63 -5.44 12.70
CA THR A 53 -16.77 -5.59 11.24
C THR A 53 -15.45 -5.92 10.56
N ILE A 54 -14.31 -5.62 11.20
CA ILE A 54 -12.96 -6.00 10.78
C ILE A 54 -12.36 -6.88 11.88
N PRO A 55 -12.07 -8.16 11.63
CA PRO A 55 -11.51 -9.06 12.65
C PRO A 55 -10.04 -8.73 12.96
N ALA A 56 -9.53 -9.21 14.08
CA ALA A 56 -8.11 -9.18 14.36
C ALA A 56 -7.34 -10.00 13.30
N TRP A 57 -6.11 -9.55 12.99
CA TRP A 57 -5.22 -10.33 12.14
C TRP A 57 -4.57 -11.46 12.96
N THR A 58 -4.72 -12.69 12.50
CA THR A 58 -4.26 -13.91 13.19
C THR A 58 -3.16 -14.65 12.42
N GLY A 59 -2.45 -13.97 11.52
CA GLY A 59 -1.38 -14.55 10.69
C GLY A 59 -1.71 -14.65 9.21
N GLY A 60 -2.99 -14.57 8.85
CA GLY A 60 -3.43 -14.66 7.46
C GLY A 60 -3.45 -16.08 6.88
N LEU A 61 -3.48 -16.18 5.55
CA LEU A 61 -3.43 -17.42 4.78
C LEU A 61 -2.01 -17.61 4.24
N CYS A 62 -1.22 -18.45 4.91
CA CYS A 62 0.20 -18.66 4.57
C CYS A 62 0.43 -19.87 3.64
N SER A 63 -0.60 -20.64 3.33
CA SER A 63 -0.54 -21.79 2.44
C SER A 63 -1.51 -21.63 1.26
N ALA A 64 -1.20 -22.29 0.17
CA ALA A 64 -2.08 -22.32 -0.99
C ALA A 64 -3.44 -22.92 -0.62
N PRO A 65 -4.56 -22.37 -1.14
CA PRO A 65 -5.88 -22.93 -0.91
C PRO A 65 -6.00 -24.37 -1.42
N ALA A 66 -6.90 -25.14 -0.82
CA ALA A 66 -7.21 -26.49 -1.29
C ALA A 66 -7.66 -26.46 -2.76
N GLY A 67 -7.15 -27.38 -3.55
CA GLY A 67 -7.44 -27.45 -4.99
C GLY A 67 -6.62 -26.54 -5.89
N TRP A 68 -5.75 -25.67 -5.34
CA TRP A 68 -4.80 -24.89 -6.12
C TRP A 68 -3.71 -25.77 -6.73
N SER A 69 -3.32 -25.44 -7.94
CA SER A 69 -2.08 -25.93 -8.57
C SER A 69 -1.64 -24.92 -9.62
N ALA A 70 -0.35 -24.93 -9.98
CA ALA A 70 0.18 -24.03 -11.02
C ALA A 70 -0.58 -24.14 -12.36
N ALA A 71 -1.05 -25.34 -12.70
CA ALA A 71 -1.81 -25.59 -13.94
C ALA A 71 -3.27 -25.09 -13.87
N LYS A 72 -3.88 -25.07 -12.68
CA LYS A 72 -5.26 -24.60 -12.47
C LYS A 72 -5.35 -23.08 -12.24
N GLY A 73 -4.25 -22.44 -11.84
CA GLY A 73 -4.24 -21.04 -11.49
C GLY A 73 -4.88 -20.74 -10.12
N TYR A 74 -5.42 -19.52 -9.99
CA TYR A 74 -6.01 -19.04 -8.74
C TYR A 74 -7.30 -19.76 -8.40
N VAL A 75 -7.46 -20.09 -7.11
CA VAL A 75 -8.66 -20.67 -6.53
C VAL A 75 -9.16 -19.72 -5.45
N ASP A 76 -10.46 -19.43 -5.46
CA ASP A 76 -11.08 -18.64 -4.38
C ASP A 76 -11.17 -19.47 -3.11
N PRO A 77 -10.44 -19.15 -2.03
CA PRO A 77 -10.48 -19.87 -0.78
C PRO A 77 -11.79 -19.65 -0.01
N PHE A 78 -12.63 -18.72 -0.44
CA PHE A 78 -13.87 -18.30 0.21
C PHE A 78 -15.09 -18.43 -0.70
N ALA A 79 -15.03 -19.29 -1.70
CA ALA A 79 -16.14 -19.53 -2.65
C ALA A 79 -17.49 -19.89 -1.96
N GLY A 80 -17.44 -20.36 -0.72
CA GLY A 80 -18.63 -20.65 0.10
C GLY A 80 -19.22 -19.45 0.84
N ASP A 81 -18.57 -18.29 0.80
CA ASP A 81 -19.04 -17.08 1.49
C ASP A 81 -20.33 -16.56 0.87
N LYS A 82 -21.28 -16.19 1.73
CA LYS A 82 -22.56 -15.64 1.30
C LYS A 82 -22.53 -14.12 1.35
N VAL A 83 -23.25 -13.49 0.41
CA VAL A 83 -23.47 -12.05 0.44
C VAL A 83 -24.23 -11.68 1.72
N LYS A 84 -23.69 -10.80 2.55
CA LYS A 84 -24.34 -10.28 3.76
C LYS A 84 -25.48 -9.33 3.38
N PHE A 85 -25.22 -8.41 2.46
CA PHE A 85 -26.19 -7.50 1.86
C PHE A 85 -25.64 -6.91 0.56
N THR A 86 -26.52 -6.30 -0.22
CA THR A 86 -26.15 -5.67 -1.49
C THR A 86 -26.48 -4.17 -1.43
N ILE A 87 -25.53 -3.33 -1.80
CA ILE A 87 -25.72 -1.89 -1.96
C ILE A 87 -26.04 -1.63 -3.43
N THR A 88 -27.14 -0.90 -3.66
CA THR A 88 -27.63 -0.47 -4.97
C THR A 88 -27.96 1.02 -4.91
N LYS A 89 -28.30 1.63 -6.04
CA LYS A 89 -28.83 3.00 -6.10
C LYS A 89 -29.96 3.26 -5.09
N ALA A 90 -30.85 2.28 -4.92
CA ALA A 90 -32.04 2.43 -4.07
C ALA A 90 -31.72 2.56 -2.56
N ASN A 91 -30.63 1.99 -2.09
CA ASN A 91 -30.27 2.00 -0.66
C ASN A 91 -28.90 2.66 -0.37
N ALA A 92 -28.23 3.23 -1.38
CA ALA A 92 -26.91 3.85 -1.24
C ALA A 92 -26.85 4.94 -0.15
N ALA A 93 -27.94 5.70 0.02
CA ALA A 93 -28.04 6.75 1.03
C ALA A 93 -27.83 6.24 2.47
N GLN A 94 -28.20 5.00 2.76
CA GLN A 94 -28.02 4.36 4.09
C GLN A 94 -26.55 4.06 4.42
N TYR A 95 -25.69 4.00 3.39
CA TYR A 95 -24.29 3.66 3.49
C TYR A 95 -23.35 4.81 3.12
N LYS A 96 -23.90 6.03 2.97
CA LYS A 96 -23.20 7.21 2.47
C LYS A 96 -21.85 7.44 3.19
N ASP A 97 -21.82 7.30 4.51
CA ASP A 97 -20.64 7.55 5.33
C ASP A 97 -19.55 6.45 5.20
N LYS A 98 -19.88 5.36 4.53
CA LYS A 98 -18.99 4.21 4.26
C LYS A 98 -18.59 4.08 2.79
N LEU A 99 -19.07 4.97 1.94
CA LEU A 99 -18.84 4.95 0.49
C LEU A 99 -18.04 6.17 0.05
N THR A 100 -17.13 5.96 -0.91
CA THR A 100 -16.42 7.08 -1.51
C THR A 100 -17.35 7.90 -2.43
N PRO A 101 -17.06 9.19 -2.68
CA PRO A 101 -17.83 9.99 -3.63
C PRO A 101 -17.90 9.35 -5.03
N GLY A 102 -16.79 8.71 -5.48
CA GLY A 102 -16.78 8.02 -6.77
C GLY A 102 -17.70 6.80 -6.80
N THR A 103 -17.77 6.01 -5.73
CA THR A 103 -18.70 4.88 -5.63
C THR A 103 -20.15 5.34 -5.63
N LEU A 104 -20.47 6.43 -4.91
CA LEU A 104 -21.82 7.03 -4.92
C LEU A 104 -22.20 7.50 -6.32
N ALA A 105 -21.29 8.15 -7.04
CA ALA A 105 -21.52 8.58 -8.42
C ALA A 105 -21.75 7.38 -9.38
N MET A 106 -21.03 6.28 -9.18
CA MET A 106 -21.23 5.05 -9.95
C MET A 106 -22.61 4.43 -9.69
N LEU A 107 -23.03 4.35 -8.42
CA LEU A 107 -24.35 3.85 -8.03
C LEU A 107 -25.48 4.72 -8.56
N ASP A 108 -25.27 6.03 -8.63
CA ASP A 108 -26.28 6.96 -9.18
C ASP A 108 -26.37 6.89 -10.71
N LYS A 109 -25.22 6.80 -11.38
CA LYS A 109 -25.14 6.87 -12.84
C LYS A 109 -25.56 5.58 -13.55
N TYR A 110 -25.24 4.41 -12.96
CA TYR A 110 -25.40 3.11 -13.63
C TYR A 110 -26.40 2.24 -12.87
N ASP A 111 -27.57 2.02 -13.43
CA ASP A 111 -28.66 1.24 -12.81
C ASP A 111 -28.32 -0.23 -12.58
N ASN A 112 -27.38 -0.79 -13.35
CA ASN A 112 -26.90 -2.16 -13.20
C ASN A 112 -25.70 -2.29 -12.24
N PHE A 113 -25.14 -1.17 -11.74
CA PHE A 113 -24.04 -1.22 -10.78
C PHE A 113 -24.55 -1.55 -9.39
N LYS A 114 -23.92 -2.49 -8.74
CA LYS A 114 -24.21 -2.92 -7.37
C LYS A 114 -22.94 -3.37 -6.67
N MET A 115 -22.94 -3.29 -5.34
CA MET A 115 -21.86 -3.78 -4.49
C MET A 115 -22.39 -4.87 -3.57
N ASN A 116 -21.94 -6.09 -3.76
CA ASN A 116 -22.19 -7.17 -2.81
C ASN A 116 -21.18 -7.06 -1.66
N VAL A 117 -21.67 -7.05 -0.43
CA VAL A 117 -20.85 -6.97 0.77
C VAL A 117 -20.76 -8.35 1.41
N TYR A 118 -19.54 -8.78 1.67
CA TYR A 118 -19.20 -10.07 2.25
C TYR A 118 -18.58 -9.93 3.63
N GLU A 119 -18.25 -11.03 4.26
CA GLU A 119 -17.45 -11.08 5.49
C GLU A 119 -16.07 -10.46 5.23
N THR A 120 -15.62 -9.58 6.12
CA THR A 120 -14.26 -9.02 6.05
C THR A 120 -13.26 -10.06 6.53
N ARG A 121 -12.22 -10.30 5.73
CA ARG A 121 -11.15 -11.24 6.04
C ARG A 121 -9.81 -10.54 5.98
N ARG A 122 -8.87 -10.99 6.80
CA ARG A 122 -7.50 -10.45 6.85
C ARG A 122 -6.53 -11.56 6.50
N THR A 123 -6.38 -11.81 5.20
CA THR A 123 -5.67 -12.97 4.64
C THR A 123 -4.21 -12.74 4.34
N ALA A 124 -3.72 -11.50 4.42
CA ALA A 124 -2.32 -11.19 4.10
C ALA A 124 -1.36 -11.99 4.98
N CYS A 125 -0.49 -12.76 4.33
CA CYS A 125 0.60 -13.51 4.92
C CYS A 125 1.80 -13.48 3.97
N TYR A 126 2.99 -13.31 4.53
CA TYR A 126 4.24 -13.27 3.78
C TYR A 126 5.25 -14.25 4.40
N PRO A 127 6.28 -14.68 3.64
CA PRO A 127 7.39 -15.46 4.20
C PRO A 127 8.05 -14.74 5.37
N GLN A 128 8.50 -15.48 6.39
CA GLN A 128 9.15 -14.91 7.58
C GLN A 128 10.34 -14.02 7.21
N ALA A 129 11.15 -14.42 6.21
CA ALA A 129 12.28 -13.63 5.74
C ALA A 129 11.88 -12.22 5.26
N VAL A 130 10.67 -12.06 4.69
CA VAL A 130 10.14 -10.75 4.29
C VAL A 130 9.78 -9.91 5.51
N TYR A 131 9.18 -10.51 6.53
CA TYR A 131 8.90 -9.82 7.80
C TYR A 131 10.19 -9.35 8.50
N ASP A 132 11.21 -10.21 8.53
CA ASP A 132 12.50 -9.90 9.12
C ASP A 132 13.20 -8.77 8.36
N GLU A 133 13.15 -8.79 7.02
CA GLU A 133 13.66 -7.71 6.17
C GLU A 133 12.96 -6.37 6.46
N VAL A 134 11.63 -6.35 6.48
CA VAL A 134 10.85 -5.13 6.78
C VAL A 134 11.28 -4.54 8.12
N LYS A 135 11.36 -5.36 9.15
CA LYS A 135 11.77 -4.93 10.50
C LYS A 135 13.20 -4.40 10.52
N ALA A 136 14.13 -5.06 9.85
CA ALA A 136 15.56 -4.68 9.80
C ALA A 136 15.81 -3.40 8.98
N MET A 137 14.99 -3.16 7.96
CA MET A 137 15.15 -2.03 7.05
C MET A 137 14.36 -0.78 7.48
N ALA A 138 13.26 -0.92 8.22
CA ALA A 138 12.42 0.19 8.66
C ALA A 138 13.18 1.38 9.29
N PRO A 139 14.20 1.19 10.15
CA PRO A 139 14.97 2.31 10.71
C PRO A 139 16.02 2.91 9.77
N LYS A 140 16.22 2.33 8.58
CA LYS A 140 17.28 2.74 7.64
C LYS A 140 16.74 3.50 6.45
N LEU A 141 15.49 3.23 6.06
CA LEU A 141 14.89 3.78 4.86
C LEU A 141 14.34 5.17 5.10
N GLU A 142 14.52 6.04 4.12
CA GLU A 142 14.02 7.41 4.17
C GLU A 142 13.58 7.87 2.78
N LEU A 143 12.63 8.82 2.74
CA LEU A 143 12.31 9.51 1.50
C LEU A 143 13.43 10.48 1.13
N GLN A 144 13.87 10.42 -0.13
CA GLN A 144 14.78 11.40 -0.73
C GLN A 144 14.12 11.97 -1.98
N GLY A 145 13.57 13.17 -1.86
CA GLY A 145 12.71 13.72 -2.91
C GLY A 145 11.46 12.85 -3.10
N PHE A 146 11.29 12.29 -4.28
CA PHE A 146 10.19 11.36 -4.60
C PHE A 146 10.61 9.87 -4.50
N GLY A 147 11.87 9.59 -4.21
CA GLY A 147 12.43 8.25 -4.17
C GLY A 147 12.69 7.74 -2.75
N ILE A 148 13.28 6.55 -2.66
CA ILE A 148 13.67 5.89 -1.43
C ILE A 148 15.20 5.76 -1.39
N ALA A 149 15.81 6.15 -0.29
CA ALA A 149 17.23 5.98 -0.01
C ALA A 149 17.44 5.08 1.22
N GLY A 150 18.66 4.55 1.35
CA GLY A 150 19.10 3.72 2.49
C GLY A 150 18.88 2.22 2.31
N GLY A 151 18.41 1.79 1.14
CA GLY A 151 18.21 0.39 0.81
C GLY A 151 16.84 0.11 0.18
N ARG A 152 16.35 -1.11 0.36
CA ARG A 152 15.07 -1.58 -0.19
C ARG A 152 14.33 -2.46 0.82
N SER A 153 13.02 -2.52 0.70
CA SER A 153 12.16 -3.40 1.47
C SER A 153 10.81 -3.58 0.76
N ALA A 154 10.15 -4.70 1.03
CA ALA A 154 8.78 -4.95 0.57
C ALA A 154 7.76 -3.96 1.15
N VAL A 155 8.02 -3.41 2.33
CA VAL A 155 7.25 -2.30 2.92
C VAL A 155 8.26 -1.30 3.49
N PRO A 156 8.70 -0.32 2.69
CA PRO A 156 9.74 0.62 3.09
C PRO A 156 9.38 1.44 4.33
N PHE A 157 8.10 1.78 4.48
CA PHE A 157 7.59 2.65 5.54
C PHE A 157 6.41 1.98 6.27
N PRO A 158 6.66 0.96 7.11
CA PRO A 158 5.58 0.20 7.76
C PRO A 158 4.66 1.06 8.66
N ILE A 159 5.15 2.21 9.11
CA ILE A 159 4.35 3.24 9.80
C ILE A 159 4.52 4.54 9.00
N PRO A 160 3.77 4.71 7.89
CA PRO A 160 3.96 5.85 6.99
C PRO A 160 3.52 7.15 7.66
N GLY A 161 4.37 8.19 7.57
CA GLY A 161 4.10 9.53 8.09
C GLY A 161 3.38 10.43 7.09
N ASN A 162 3.30 10.02 5.83
CA ASN A 162 2.67 10.80 4.75
C ASN A 162 2.17 9.92 3.60
N GLY A 163 1.44 10.53 2.65
CA GLY A 163 0.86 9.82 1.52
C GLY A 163 1.87 9.25 0.52
N LEU A 164 3.04 9.88 0.37
CA LEU A 164 4.09 9.38 -0.53
C LEU A 164 4.73 8.10 0.03
N GLU A 165 4.98 8.03 1.32
CA GLU A 165 5.43 6.81 1.98
C GLU A 165 4.40 5.68 1.84
N ALA A 166 3.12 5.98 2.02
CA ALA A 166 2.05 4.99 1.84
C ALA A 166 1.97 4.46 0.40
N ILE A 167 2.16 5.32 -0.61
CA ILE A 167 2.16 4.90 -2.01
C ILE A 167 3.40 4.05 -2.34
N TRP A 168 4.56 4.33 -1.75
CA TRP A 168 5.75 3.50 -1.90
C TRP A 168 5.54 2.10 -1.33
N ASN A 169 4.86 1.94 -0.18
CA ASN A 169 4.50 0.62 0.36
C ASN A 169 3.64 -0.17 -0.63
N HIS A 170 2.70 0.49 -1.32
CA HIS A 170 1.90 -0.16 -2.34
C HIS A 170 2.74 -0.59 -3.56
N GLN A 171 3.66 0.25 -4.02
CA GLN A 171 4.49 -0.02 -5.19
C GLN A 171 5.54 -1.11 -4.93
N GLN A 172 6.16 -1.12 -3.75
CA GLN A 172 7.21 -2.07 -3.37
C GLN A 172 6.69 -3.37 -2.75
N ARG A 173 5.36 -3.52 -2.60
CA ARG A 173 4.77 -4.72 -1.97
C ARG A 173 5.36 -6.02 -2.51
N TYR A 174 5.55 -6.98 -1.63
CA TYR A 174 6.07 -8.30 -1.98
C TYR A 174 5.20 -9.00 -3.03
N LEU A 175 5.81 -9.40 -4.12
CA LEU A 175 5.19 -10.13 -5.23
C LEU A 175 5.96 -11.41 -5.58
N GLY A 176 6.78 -11.92 -4.67
CA GLY A 176 7.69 -13.05 -4.91
C GLY A 176 9.02 -12.62 -5.53
N GLY A 177 9.78 -13.58 -6.06
CA GLY A 177 11.09 -13.35 -6.68
C GLY A 177 11.00 -12.71 -8.07
N GLY A 178 9.93 -12.98 -8.79
CA GLY A 178 9.66 -12.45 -10.11
C GLY A 178 8.25 -12.81 -10.56
N VAL A 179 7.83 -12.26 -11.69
CA VAL A 179 6.53 -12.50 -12.30
C VAL A 179 6.70 -12.85 -13.78
N SER A 180 6.02 -13.92 -14.20
CA SER A 180 5.76 -14.22 -15.60
C SER A 180 4.25 -14.25 -15.79
N ARG A 181 3.73 -13.43 -16.70
CA ARG A 181 2.28 -13.37 -16.95
C ARG A 181 1.96 -12.99 -18.38
N ASP A 182 0.86 -13.53 -18.85
CA ASP A 182 0.17 -13.09 -20.06
C ASP A 182 -1.07 -12.31 -19.68
N TYR A 183 -1.28 -11.16 -20.30
CA TYR A 183 -2.49 -10.39 -20.11
C TYR A 183 -2.88 -9.61 -21.37
N ASP A 184 -4.17 -9.33 -21.48
CA ASP A 184 -4.72 -8.51 -22.55
C ASP A 184 -5.04 -7.11 -21.99
N SER A 185 -4.58 -6.09 -22.70
CA SER A 185 -4.87 -4.69 -22.39
C SER A 185 -5.83 -4.13 -23.46
N PHE A 186 -6.84 -3.40 -23.00
CA PHE A 186 -7.84 -2.77 -23.85
C PHE A 186 -7.89 -1.26 -23.58
N PRO A 187 -6.95 -0.46 -24.12
CA PRO A 187 -7.00 0.98 -24.01
C PRO A 187 -8.28 1.54 -24.66
N VAL A 188 -9.12 2.19 -23.88
CA VAL A 188 -10.38 2.78 -24.33
C VAL A 188 -10.20 4.25 -24.62
N ARG A 189 -10.62 4.70 -25.80
CA ARG A 189 -10.63 6.10 -26.23
C ARG A 189 -11.87 6.84 -25.70
N SER A 190 -11.84 8.18 -25.73
CA SER A 190 -12.95 9.01 -25.27
C SER A 190 -14.23 8.82 -26.07
N ASN A 191 -14.16 8.37 -27.33
CA ASN A 191 -15.30 8.04 -28.19
C ASN A 191 -15.87 6.62 -27.94
N GLY A 192 -15.27 5.84 -27.00
CA GLY A 192 -15.69 4.48 -26.70
C GLY A 192 -14.98 3.38 -27.51
N ASP A 193 -14.23 3.74 -28.55
CA ASP A 193 -13.43 2.77 -29.29
C ASP A 193 -12.31 2.21 -28.42
N PHE A 194 -11.94 0.97 -28.66
CA PHE A 194 -10.81 0.34 -27.99
C PHE A 194 -10.00 -0.51 -28.98
N TYR A 195 -8.78 -0.81 -28.59
CA TYR A 195 -7.94 -1.77 -29.31
C TYR A 195 -7.34 -2.76 -28.33
N HIS A 196 -7.05 -3.95 -28.83
CA HIS A 196 -6.53 -5.07 -28.07
C HIS A 196 -5.02 -5.13 -28.19
N ILE A 197 -4.33 -5.20 -27.06
CA ILE A 197 -2.89 -5.45 -26.97
C ILE A 197 -2.68 -6.69 -26.10
N ARG A 198 -2.11 -7.74 -26.68
CA ARG A 198 -1.63 -8.89 -25.92
C ARG A 198 -0.22 -8.61 -25.43
N VAL A 199 0.01 -8.77 -24.12
CA VAL A 199 1.30 -8.56 -23.48
C VAL A 199 1.76 -9.83 -22.80
N HIS A 200 3.00 -10.22 -23.08
CA HIS A 200 3.72 -11.23 -22.33
C HIS A 200 4.79 -10.53 -21.52
N GLU A 201 4.73 -10.63 -20.19
CA GLU A 201 5.60 -9.89 -19.26
C GLU A 201 6.46 -10.85 -18.45
N TYR A 202 7.76 -10.59 -18.43
CA TYR A 202 8.71 -11.14 -17.47
C TYR A 202 9.25 -9.98 -16.64
N ARG A 203 9.11 -10.08 -15.30
CA ARG A 203 9.63 -9.08 -14.38
C ARG A 203 10.40 -9.76 -13.26
N ILE A 204 11.64 -9.31 -13.03
CA ILE A 204 12.42 -9.64 -11.84
C ILE A 204 12.43 -8.39 -10.96
N PHE A 205 12.16 -8.56 -9.66
CA PHE A 205 12.20 -7.45 -8.72
C PHE A 205 13.63 -7.13 -8.31
N ASN A 206 13.91 -5.86 -8.02
CA ASN A 206 15.25 -5.34 -7.75
C ASN A 206 16.02 -6.14 -6.70
N GLN A 207 15.36 -6.59 -5.62
CA GLN A 207 15.97 -7.40 -4.57
C GLN A 207 16.46 -8.78 -5.03
N ASN A 208 16.05 -9.24 -6.21
CA ASN A 208 16.42 -10.54 -6.78
C ASN A 208 17.37 -10.41 -7.97
N LEU A 209 17.90 -9.21 -8.24
CA LEU A 209 18.96 -9.00 -9.22
C LEU A 209 20.31 -9.40 -8.63
N ASP A 210 21.25 -9.83 -9.47
CA ASP A 210 22.63 -10.14 -9.06
C ASP A 210 23.34 -8.92 -8.46
N GLN A 211 23.00 -7.74 -8.95
CA GLN A 211 23.48 -6.45 -8.45
C GLN A 211 22.30 -5.52 -8.16
N PRO A 212 21.65 -5.70 -7.00
CA PRO A 212 20.50 -4.87 -6.64
C PRO A 212 20.88 -3.41 -6.44
N GLN A 213 20.01 -2.49 -6.84
CA GLN A 213 20.16 -1.06 -6.56
C GLN A 213 19.77 -0.77 -5.11
N ASP A 214 20.57 0.01 -4.39
CA ASP A 214 20.31 0.36 -2.99
C ASP A 214 19.35 1.55 -2.83
N ASN A 215 19.16 2.33 -3.90
CA ASN A 215 18.25 3.46 -3.92
C ASN A 215 17.23 3.30 -5.06
N LEU A 216 16.00 3.71 -4.80
CA LEU A 216 14.92 3.82 -5.78
C LEU A 216 14.59 5.30 -5.94
N LEU A 217 15.00 5.89 -7.05
CA LEU A 217 14.80 7.31 -7.36
C LEU A 217 13.77 7.47 -8.48
#